data_1e0b09ccd692d01a9481320647d679e9
#
_entry.id   1e0b09ccd692d01a9481320647d679e9
#
_cell.length_a   1.000
_cell.length_b   1.000
_cell.length_c   1.000
_cell.angle_alpha   90.00
_cell.angle_beta   90.00
_cell.angle_gamma   90.00
#
_symmetry.space_group_name_H-M   'P 1'
#
loop_
_entity.id
_entity.type
_entity.pdbx_description
1 polymer ?
#
loop_
_entity_poly.entity_id
_entity_poly.type
_entity_poly.pdbx_seq_one_letter_code
_entity_poly.pdbx_strand_id
1 'polypeptide(L)'
;MKRFFIIITLITITIPTYSTHLMGGEITYTCIKSGPKAGFYVFNVVVYRDCQGVPIDTTTTIRVHNNPLLQEISLNYIESRDISPSCNTLDGINIRYSCGVSNQGSSGNGIGAVEEHTYRSDTIKIFGFENF
;
A
#
# COMPACT_ATOMS: atom_id res chain seq x y z
N MET A 1 -30.20 17.42 34.42
CA MET A 1 -29.58 17.89 33.14
C MET A 1 -28.08 17.63 33.07
N LYS A 2 -27.24 18.05 34.04
CA LYS A 2 -25.76 17.81 33.98
C LYS A 2 -25.36 16.34 33.83
N ARG A 3 -26.04 15.38 34.48
CA ARG A 3 -25.73 13.94 34.38
C ARG A 3 -26.06 13.36 32.99
N PHE A 4 -27.07 13.89 32.32
CA PHE A 4 -27.46 13.47 30.97
C PHE A 4 -26.44 13.93 29.93
N PHE A 5 -25.88 15.12 30.06
CA PHE A 5 -24.80 15.64 29.23
C PHE A 5 -23.52 14.80 29.36
N ILE A 6 -23.16 14.35 30.56
CA ILE A 6 -21.97 13.51 30.79
C ILE A 6 -22.11 12.17 30.09
N ILE A 7 -23.31 11.56 30.12
CA ILE A 7 -23.57 10.27 29.46
C ILE A 7 -23.47 10.43 27.92
N ILE A 8 -24.03 11.49 27.34
CA ILE A 8 -23.94 11.76 25.90
C ILE A 8 -22.47 11.98 25.49
N THR A 9 -21.70 12.73 26.25
CA THR A 9 -20.29 12.97 25.98
C THR A 9 -19.47 11.67 26.06
N LEU A 10 -19.78 10.79 27.00
CA LEU A 10 -19.10 9.48 27.09
C LEU A 10 -19.38 8.56 25.89
N ILE A 11 -20.61 8.60 25.37
CA ILE A 11 -21.03 7.77 24.22
C ILE A 11 -20.36 8.26 22.93
N THR A 12 -20.09 9.57 22.78
CA THR A 12 -19.44 10.10 21.59
C THR A 12 -17.95 9.81 21.49
N ILE A 13 -17.31 9.37 22.60
CA ILE A 13 -15.87 9.04 22.63
C ILE A 13 -15.58 7.61 22.09
N THR A 14 -16.59 6.77 21.95
CA THR A 14 -16.43 5.37 21.49
C THR A 14 -16.59 5.17 19.99
N ILE A 15 -16.30 6.16 19.16
CA ILE A 15 -16.32 6.00 17.72
C ILE A 15 -15.14 5.12 17.34
N PRO A 16 -15.36 3.92 16.76
CA PRO A 16 -14.25 3.08 16.27
C PRO A 16 -13.51 3.84 15.17
N THR A 17 -12.27 4.17 15.42
CA THR A 17 -11.39 4.72 14.40
C THR A 17 -10.85 3.54 13.56
N TYR A 18 -11.28 3.43 12.33
CA TYR A 18 -10.66 2.53 11.38
C TYR A 18 -9.29 3.07 11.02
N SER A 19 -8.24 2.37 11.40
CA SER A 19 -6.88 2.67 11.00
C SER A 19 -6.58 2.00 9.67
N THR A 20 -5.95 2.72 8.75
CA THR A 20 -5.32 2.12 7.59
C THR A 20 -4.11 1.35 8.09
N HIS A 21 -4.16 0.02 8.03
CA HIS A 21 -3.02 -0.81 8.42
C HIS A 21 -2.04 -0.92 7.25
N LEU A 22 -1.41 0.20 6.90
CA LEU A 22 -0.28 0.22 6.00
C LEU A 22 0.93 -0.32 6.76
N MET A 23 1.52 -1.40 6.26
CA MET A 23 2.63 -2.08 6.93
C MET A 23 3.98 -1.57 6.47
N GLY A 24 4.05 -1.06 5.23
CA GLY A 24 5.27 -0.53 4.65
C GLY A 24 5.17 -0.40 3.14
N GLY A 25 6.29 -0.07 2.52
CA GLY A 25 6.37 0.00 1.07
C GLY A 25 7.78 0.35 0.62
N GLU A 26 7.99 0.27 -0.68
CA GLU A 26 9.26 0.63 -1.31
C GLU A 26 9.02 1.42 -2.59
N ILE A 27 9.94 2.30 -2.91
CA ILE A 27 9.99 3.06 -4.16
C ILE A 27 11.28 2.70 -4.85
N THR A 28 11.16 2.20 -6.07
CA THR A 28 12.30 1.90 -6.94
C THR A 28 12.16 2.66 -8.26
N TYR A 29 13.26 2.79 -8.98
CA TYR A 29 13.23 3.42 -10.29
C TYR A 29 14.11 2.69 -11.30
N THR A 30 13.74 2.83 -12.56
CA THR A 30 14.55 2.35 -13.69
C THR A 30 14.85 3.51 -14.62
N CYS A 31 16.12 3.73 -14.92
CA CYS A 31 16.55 4.68 -15.94
C CYS A 31 16.59 3.99 -17.32
N ILE A 32 15.98 4.61 -18.32
CA ILE A 32 16.03 4.14 -19.70
C ILE A 32 17.36 4.58 -20.31
N LYS A 33 18.24 3.64 -20.61
CA LYS A 33 19.63 3.92 -21.01
C LYS A 33 19.82 4.12 -22.53
N SER A 34 18.83 3.72 -23.36
CA SER A 34 18.96 3.76 -24.82
C SER A 34 17.62 4.02 -25.50
N GLY A 35 17.68 4.39 -26.81
CA GLY A 35 16.51 4.69 -27.61
C GLY A 35 15.97 6.10 -27.46
N PRO A 36 14.78 6.39 -28.02
CA PRO A 36 14.20 7.74 -28.04
C PRO A 36 13.87 8.31 -26.67
N LYS A 37 13.75 7.46 -25.66
CA LYS A 37 13.46 7.84 -24.27
C LYS A 37 14.68 7.69 -23.36
N ALA A 38 15.91 7.66 -23.90
CA ALA A 38 17.11 7.63 -23.08
C ALA A 38 17.15 8.84 -22.11
N GLY A 39 17.49 8.59 -20.85
CA GLY A 39 17.48 9.61 -19.79
C GLY A 39 16.11 9.85 -19.14
N PHE A 40 15.10 9.08 -19.54
CA PHE A 40 13.81 9.05 -18.82
C PHE A 40 13.83 7.97 -17.73
N TYR A 41 12.94 8.14 -16.77
CA TYR A 41 12.78 7.27 -15.61
C TYR A 41 11.37 6.69 -15.55
N VAL A 42 11.29 5.50 -15.01
CA VAL A 42 10.03 4.84 -14.61
C VAL A 42 10.14 4.52 -13.14
N PHE A 43 9.16 4.96 -12.35
CA PHE A 43 9.08 4.67 -10.93
C PHE A 43 8.14 3.50 -10.70
N ASN A 44 8.56 2.59 -9.82
CA ASN A 44 7.71 1.51 -9.31
C ASN A 44 7.55 1.71 -7.81
N VAL A 45 6.33 1.58 -7.34
CA VAL A 45 5.98 1.66 -5.93
C VAL A 45 5.29 0.39 -5.54
N VAL A 46 5.76 -0.22 -4.47
CA VAL A 46 5.13 -1.37 -3.85
C VAL A 46 4.66 -0.95 -2.46
N VAL A 47 3.43 -1.29 -2.13
CA VAL A 47 2.81 -0.98 -0.85
C VAL A 47 2.29 -2.27 -0.23
N TYR A 48 2.60 -2.48 1.03
CA TYR A 48 2.16 -3.62 1.81
C TYR A 48 1.08 -3.19 2.81
N ARG A 49 -0.05 -3.88 2.81
CA ARG A 49 -1.13 -3.61 3.75
C ARG A 49 -1.63 -4.88 4.42
N ASP A 50 -2.20 -4.72 5.60
CA ASP A 50 -3.03 -5.72 6.25
C ASP A 50 -4.35 -5.88 5.48
N CYS A 51 -4.75 -7.11 5.18
CA CYS A 51 -5.96 -7.39 4.42
C CYS A 51 -7.25 -6.95 5.12
N GLN A 52 -7.22 -6.78 6.44
CA GLN A 52 -8.33 -6.20 7.20
C GLN A 52 -8.35 -4.66 7.20
N GLY A 53 -7.29 -4.04 6.68
CA GLY A 53 -7.20 -2.59 6.57
C GLY A 53 -8.14 -2.01 5.51
N VAL A 54 -8.22 -0.67 5.49
CA VAL A 54 -8.98 0.05 4.45
C VAL A 54 -8.40 -0.26 3.07
N PRO A 55 -9.23 -0.50 2.05
CA PRO A 55 -8.76 -0.69 0.68
C PRO A 55 -7.87 0.46 0.22
N ILE A 56 -6.83 0.14 -0.55
CA ILE A 56 -5.95 1.13 -1.15
C ILE A 56 -6.55 1.58 -2.48
N ASP A 57 -6.41 2.88 -2.78
CA ASP A 57 -6.90 3.44 -4.03
C ASP A 57 -6.13 2.87 -5.24
N THR A 58 -6.82 2.78 -6.37
CA THR A 58 -6.25 2.34 -7.64
C THR A 58 -5.36 3.40 -8.31
N THR A 59 -5.34 4.61 -7.78
CA THR A 59 -4.47 5.71 -8.24
C THR A 59 -3.79 6.33 -7.03
N THR A 60 -2.49 6.61 -7.18
CA THR A 60 -1.71 7.28 -6.14
C THR A 60 -0.66 8.17 -6.79
N THR A 61 -0.03 9.04 -6.01
CA THR A 61 1.02 9.94 -6.48
C THR A 61 2.24 9.90 -5.57
N ILE A 62 3.42 10.08 -6.14
CA ILE A 62 4.64 10.40 -5.40
C ILE A 62 4.78 11.91 -5.39
N ARG A 63 4.87 12.52 -4.21
CA ARG A 63 5.22 13.93 -4.09
C ARG A 63 6.72 14.10 -4.16
N VAL A 64 7.17 14.99 -5.04
CA VAL A 64 8.57 15.32 -5.23
C VAL A 64 8.88 16.62 -4.49
N HIS A 65 9.77 16.53 -3.50
CA HIS A 65 10.21 17.70 -2.76
C HIS A 65 11.43 18.34 -3.44
N ASN A 66 11.52 19.65 -3.35
CA ASN A 66 12.66 20.45 -3.86
C ASN A 66 12.86 20.43 -5.39
N ASN A 67 11.83 20.06 -6.16
CA ASN A 67 11.87 20.21 -7.61
C ASN A 67 10.65 21.03 -8.08
N PRO A 68 10.83 22.31 -8.45
CA PRO A 68 9.72 23.18 -8.86
C PRO A 68 9.09 22.78 -10.19
N LEU A 69 9.81 22.03 -11.02
CA LEU A 69 9.34 21.60 -12.35
C LEU A 69 8.62 20.25 -12.34
N LEU A 70 8.79 19.47 -11.26
CA LEU A 70 8.16 18.16 -11.10
C LEU A 70 7.73 18.02 -9.65
N GLN A 71 6.48 18.36 -9.36
CA GLN A 71 5.94 18.32 -8.00
C GLN A 71 5.28 16.99 -7.64
N GLU A 72 4.70 16.33 -8.63
CA GLU A 72 4.00 15.05 -8.43
C GLU A 72 4.25 14.10 -9.60
N ILE A 73 4.32 12.82 -9.28
CA ILE A 73 4.42 11.72 -10.24
C ILE A 73 3.20 10.84 -10.04
N SER A 74 2.33 10.81 -11.04
CA SER A 74 1.16 9.93 -11.04
C SER A 74 1.58 8.47 -11.23
N LEU A 75 0.94 7.59 -10.48
CA LEU A 75 1.18 6.16 -10.50
C LEU A 75 -0.11 5.45 -10.89
N ASN A 76 0.01 4.51 -11.82
CA ASN A 76 -1.06 3.63 -12.25
C ASN A 76 -0.95 2.30 -11.49
N TYR A 77 -2.08 1.80 -11.01
CA TYR A 77 -2.17 0.47 -10.42
C TYR A 77 -1.84 -0.59 -11.48
N ILE A 78 -1.03 -1.56 -11.07
CA ILE A 78 -0.65 -2.69 -11.94
C ILE A 78 -1.36 -3.96 -11.46
N GLU A 79 -1.13 -4.35 -10.20
CA GLU A 79 -1.69 -5.58 -9.66
C GLU A 79 -1.68 -5.58 -8.13
N SER A 80 -2.47 -6.46 -7.53
CA SER A 80 -2.31 -6.85 -6.14
C SER A 80 -2.05 -8.35 -6.04
N ARG A 81 -1.32 -8.72 -5.01
CA ARG A 81 -0.94 -10.09 -4.75
C ARG A 81 -1.00 -10.40 -3.26
N ASP A 82 -1.62 -11.51 -2.92
CA ASP A 82 -1.59 -12.05 -1.55
C ASP A 82 -0.20 -12.64 -1.28
N ILE A 83 0.54 -12.02 -0.37
CA ILE A 83 1.87 -12.44 0.07
C ILE A 83 1.86 -12.94 1.52
N SER A 84 0.69 -13.31 1.99
CA SER A 84 0.51 -13.78 3.36
C SER A 84 1.45 -14.94 3.70
N PRO A 85 2.00 -14.96 4.90
CA PRO A 85 2.90 -16.02 5.32
C PRO A 85 2.16 -17.36 5.38
N SER A 86 2.85 -18.42 4.96
CA SER A 86 2.41 -19.79 5.13
C SER A 86 3.44 -20.56 5.95
N CYS A 87 2.98 -21.36 6.88
CA CYS A 87 3.84 -22.18 7.71
C CYS A 87 3.33 -23.61 7.73
N ASN A 88 4.21 -24.56 7.40
CA ASN A 88 3.96 -25.98 7.61
C ASN A 88 4.62 -26.37 8.93
N THR A 89 3.81 -26.70 9.93
CA THR A 89 4.32 -27.17 11.20
C THR A 89 4.82 -28.62 11.10
N LEU A 90 5.72 -29.01 12.00
CA LEU A 90 6.23 -30.39 12.05
C LEU A 90 5.12 -31.42 12.32
N ASP A 91 4.01 -30.99 12.92
CA ASP A 91 2.84 -31.84 13.21
C ASP A 91 1.89 -31.97 12.00
N GLY A 92 2.29 -31.48 10.83
CA GLY A 92 1.50 -31.56 9.60
C GLY A 92 0.33 -30.56 9.52
N ILE A 93 0.24 -29.63 10.45
CA ILE A 93 -0.76 -28.56 10.43
C ILE A 93 -0.25 -27.46 9.47
N ASN A 94 -1.00 -27.24 8.39
CA ASN A 94 -0.75 -26.15 7.46
C ASN A 94 -1.43 -24.88 7.98
N ILE A 95 -0.66 -23.95 8.52
CA ILE A 95 -1.16 -22.62 8.85
C ILE A 95 -0.97 -21.76 7.60
N ARG A 96 -2.08 -21.30 7.04
CA ARG A 96 -2.10 -20.44 5.87
C ARG A 96 -2.96 -19.22 6.15
N TYR A 97 -2.36 -18.06 6.09
CA TYR A 97 -3.07 -16.78 6.12
C TYR A 97 -3.45 -16.40 4.69
N SER A 98 -4.59 -15.76 4.50
CA SER A 98 -5.03 -15.32 3.18
C SER A 98 -5.95 -14.12 3.28
N CYS A 99 -5.85 -13.20 2.34
CA CYS A 99 -6.74 -12.05 2.18
C CYS A 99 -8.13 -12.44 1.65
N GLY A 100 -8.20 -13.56 0.95
CA GLY A 100 -9.45 -14.05 0.35
C GLY A 100 -10.25 -14.99 1.26
N VAL A 101 -11.56 -15.10 0.99
CA VAL A 101 -12.39 -16.16 1.57
C VAL A 101 -11.95 -17.47 0.93
N SER A 102 -11.18 -18.24 1.65
CA SER A 102 -10.69 -19.52 1.17
C SER A 102 -11.78 -20.60 1.24
N ASN A 103 -12.10 -21.18 0.11
CA ASN A 103 -12.96 -22.36 0.01
C ASN A 103 -12.26 -23.68 0.42
N GLN A 104 -11.03 -23.62 0.91
CA GLN A 104 -10.24 -24.79 1.30
C GLN A 104 -9.46 -24.55 2.58
N GLY A 105 -10.17 -24.67 3.73
CA GLY A 105 -9.54 -24.99 5.03
C GLY A 105 -8.53 -24.02 5.63
N SER A 106 -8.31 -22.86 5.04
CA SER A 106 -7.52 -21.80 5.65
C SER A 106 -8.45 -20.86 6.44
N SER A 107 -8.01 -20.43 7.61
CA SER A 107 -8.69 -19.42 8.44
C SER A 107 -8.69 -18.07 7.72
N GLY A 108 -9.45 -17.96 6.62
CA GLY A 108 -9.43 -16.82 5.72
C GLY A 108 -10.27 -15.65 6.19
N ASN A 109 -10.12 -15.20 7.44
CA ASN A 109 -10.74 -13.96 7.92
C ASN A 109 -9.83 -12.73 7.75
N GLY A 110 -8.74 -12.87 7.01
CA GLY A 110 -7.79 -11.78 6.74
C GLY A 110 -6.86 -11.42 7.92
N ILE A 111 -7.03 -12.01 9.10
CA ILE A 111 -6.19 -11.70 10.28
C ILE A 111 -4.76 -12.17 10.02
N GLY A 112 -3.80 -11.23 10.10
CA GLY A 112 -2.39 -11.52 9.85
C GLY A 112 -2.03 -11.82 8.40
N ALA A 113 -2.97 -11.62 7.48
CA ALA A 113 -2.76 -11.73 6.05
C ALA A 113 -2.25 -10.40 5.47
N VAL A 114 -1.38 -10.48 4.48
CA VAL A 114 -0.71 -9.32 3.88
C VAL A 114 -0.93 -9.32 2.37
N GLU A 115 -1.31 -8.16 1.86
CA GLU A 115 -1.48 -7.91 0.44
C GLU A 115 -0.43 -6.91 -0.05
N GLU A 116 0.20 -7.24 -1.16
CA GLU A 116 1.12 -6.39 -1.90
C GLU A 116 0.37 -5.70 -3.03
N HIS A 117 0.49 -4.37 -3.13
CA HIS A 117 -0.04 -3.58 -4.23
C HIS A 117 1.12 -2.95 -5.00
N THR A 118 1.15 -3.18 -6.30
CA THR A 118 2.17 -2.65 -7.19
C THR A 118 1.62 -1.54 -8.06
N TYR A 119 2.34 -0.42 -8.11
CA TYR A 119 2.03 0.75 -8.92
C TYR A 119 3.24 1.11 -9.79
N ARG A 120 2.96 1.73 -10.94
CA ARG A 120 4.00 2.15 -11.87
C ARG A 120 3.66 3.49 -12.50
N SER A 121 4.67 4.36 -12.65
CA SER A 121 4.52 5.62 -13.39
C SER A 121 4.64 5.40 -14.88
N ASP A 122 4.16 6.37 -15.65
CA ASP A 122 4.60 6.56 -17.02
C ASP A 122 6.09 6.91 -17.06
N THR A 123 6.64 6.98 -18.28
CA THR A 123 8.02 7.43 -18.47
C THR A 123 8.14 8.94 -18.26
N ILE A 124 8.99 9.35 -17.34
CA ILE A 124 9.12 10.73 -16.90
C ILE A 124 10.57 11.23 -17.15
N LYS A 125 10.70 12.41 -17.68
CA LYS A 125 12.00 13.11 -17.73
C LYS A 125 12.12 14.00 -16.50
N ILE A 126 13.17 13.79 -15.71
CA ILE A 126 13.46 14.61 -14.55
C ILE A 126 14.36 15.76 -15.01
N PHE A 127 13.88 16.99 -14.82
CA PHE A 127 14.63 18.19 -15.12
C PHE A 127 15.16 18.81 -13.82
N GLY A 128 16.25 19.55 -13.90
CA GLY A 128 16.72 20.38 -12.79
C GLY A 128 17.77 19.75 -11.87
N PHE A 129 18.33 18.59 -12.23
CA PHE A 129 19.45 17.98 -11.51
C PHE A 129 20.80 18.15 -12.22
N GLU A 130 20.92 19.13 -13.09
CA GLU A 130 22.15 19.35 -13.88
C GLU A 130 23.33 19.92 -13.06
N ASN A 131 23.15 20.13 -11.75
CA ASN A 131 24.16 20.70 -10.87
C ASN A 131 24.28 19.93 -9.53
N PHE A 132 24.60 18.66 -9.58
CA PHE A 132 25.15 17.94 -8.45
C PHE A 132 26.57 17.47 -8.74
#